data_b0ef6cdf0f2bcc17af616732f93074b1
#
_entry.id   b0ef6cdf0f2bcc17af616732f93074b1
#
_cell.length_a   1.000
_cell.length_b   1.000
_cell.length_c   1.000
_cell.angle_alpha   90.00
_cell.angle_beta   90.00
_cell.angle_gamma   90.00
#
_symmetry.space_group_name_H-M   'P 1'
#
loop_
_entity.id
_entity.type
_entity.pdbx_description
1 polymer ?
#
loop_
_entity_poly.entity_id
_entity_poly.type
_entity_poly.pdbx_seq_one_letter_code
_entity_poly.pdbx_strand_id
1 'polypeptide(L)'
;MRNFLLGLCTGIILTVLFFGMRPSQPLQEKPTIPVTEATIPETTEQTAPTQTEETLPPETTLPEVEEKARIDAVPQYYQTDYPYIQFGNGTIATSGCSMTCLAMVATYLTDQEYTPVQMAWHFGDYGKNNMERLDYGIEQMQLSCRRSDNIQEVVQALKDGQVAIAMMDEDSVFTTQQHFVVFSGMNEAGKYVVKDPMETNYTAAEPHVQEAYENGFEYHHLCQGFSGAWIFNKRSDPYLFDASIPEQQANRYEGYMLTEEDIYTLACFVHAEAAGEAVEVQQAVAEVVLNRVVSPDYPNTVRDVIYQTEFYRAVEAMKQMEEPDQEAYIAVDMAMYGPYILPEDVCFHSLWEQGKEQWGKLGSFTFAKRR
;
A
#
# COMPACT_ATOMS: atom_id res chain seq x y z
N MET A 1 -61.61 -5.81 -36.09
CA MET A 1 -61.19 -5.24 -37.39
C MET A 1 -59.76 -4.77 -37.21
N ARG A 2 -58.92 -5.57 -37.77
CA ARG A 2 -57.99 -5.36 -38.86
C ARG A 2 -56.81 -4.43 -38.55
N ASN A 3 -55.64 -5.06 -38.28
CA ASN A 3 -54.42 -5.03 -39.04
C ASN A 3 -53.78 -3.67 -39.28
N PHE A 4 -52.50 -3.49 -38.88
CA PHE A 4 -51.38 -3.54 -39.83
C PHE A 4 -50.02 -3.67 -39.07
N LEU A 5 -49.28 -4.71 -39.43
CA LEU A 5 -47.85 -4.86 -39.24
C LEU A 5 -47.10 -3.84 -40.09
N LEU A 6 -46.03 -3.29 -39.58
CA LEU A 6 -44.83 -3.01 -40.40
C LEU A 6 -43.59 -3.03 -39.51
N GLY A 7 -42.68 -3.93 -39.85
CA GLY A 7 -41.39 -4.11 -39.22
C GLY A 7 -40.41 -3.04 -39.67
N LEU A 8 -39.48 -2.76 -38.81
CA LEU A 8 -38.20 -2.14 -39.18
C LEU A 8 -37.09 -2.99 -38.57
N CYS A 9 -36.41 -3.71 -39.47
CA CYS A 9 -35.09 -4.27 -39.19
C CYS A 9 -34.10 -3.12 -39.10
N THR A 10 -33.51 -2.89 -37.94
CA THR A 10 -32.29 -2.10 -37.83
C THR A 10 -31.14 -3.03 -37.50
N GLY A 11 -30.21 -3.10 -38.45
CA GLY A 11 -29.03 -3.93 -38.41
C GLY A 11 -28.10 -3.54 -37.26
N ILE A 12 -27.68 -4.56 -36.53
CA ILE A 12 -26.58 -4.47 -35.57
C ILE A 12 -25.28 -4.50 -36.37
N ILE A 13 -24.61 -3.37 -36.49
CA ILE A 13 -23.22 -3.31 -36.99
C ILE A 13 -22.31 -3.82 -35.88
N LEU A 14 -21.83 -5.04 -36.05
CA LEU A 14 -20.80 -5.65 -35.20
C LEU A 14 -19.45 -5.03 -35.59
N THR A 15 -19.01 -4.04 -34.83
CA THR A 15 -17.64 -3.51 -34.98
C THR A 15 -16.69 -4.46 -34.25
N VAL A 16 -16.02 -5.34 -35.01
CA VAL A 16 -14.94 -6.19 -34.51
C VAL A 16 -13.71 -5.30 -34.38
N LEU A 17 -13.38 -4.91 -33.15
CA LEU A 17 -12.09 -4.31 -32.83
C LEU A 17 -11.03 -5.41 -32.81
N PHE A 18 -10.17 -5.40 -33.82
CA PHE A 18 -8.93 -6.18 -33.83
C PHE A 18 -7.98 -5.59 -32.79
N PHE A 19 -7.87 -6.26 -31.65
CA PHE A 19 -6.74 -6.06 -30.76
C PHE A 19 -5.51 -6.73 -31.38
N GLY A 20 -4.59 -5.89 -31.86
CA GLY A 20 -3.29 -6.35 -32.34
C GLY A 20 -2.50 -6.97 -31.19
N MET A 21 -2.28 -8.29 -31.27
CA MET A 21 -1.29 -9.00 -30.43
C MET A 21 0.09 -8.41 -30.71
N ARG A 22 0.69 -7.74 -29.70
CA ARG A 22 2.13 -7.45 -29.73
C ARG A 22 2.87 -8.77 -29.53
N PRO A 23 3.88 -9.08 -30.33
CA PRO A 23 4.71 -10.26 -30.10
C PRO A 23 5.55 -10.03 -28.83
N SER A 24 5.51 -11.00 -27.91
CA SER A 24 6.37 -11.09 -26.74
C SER A 24 7.85 -11.08 -27.19
N GLN A 25 8.63 -10.16 -26.63
CA GLN A 25 10.07 -10.16 -26.79
C GLN A 25 10.68 -11.32 -26.02
N PRO A 26 11.72 -11.99 -26.56
CA PRO A 26 12.39 -13.07 -25.84
C PRO A 26 13.18 -12.50 -24.65
N LEU A 27 13.07 -13.22 -23.53
CA LEU A 27 13.86 -12.99 -22.31
C LEU A 27 15.37 -12.96 -22.67
N GLN A 28 16.03 -11.86 -22.32
CA GLN A 28 17.49 -11.78 -22.36
C GLN A 28 18.06 -12.66 -21.25
N GLU A 29 18.87 -13.64 -21.65
CA GLU A 29 19.65 -14.47 -20.72
C GLU A 29 20.63 -13.59 -19.92
N LYS A 30 20.61 -13.80 -18.61
CA LYS A 30 21.54 -13.17 -17.65
C LYS A 30 22.97 -13.67 -17.93
N PRO A 31 23.99 -12.81 -17.98
CA PRO A 31 25.36 -13.26 -18.20
C PRO A 31 25.86 -14.07 -17.01
N THR A 32 26.32 -15.27 -17.29
CA THR A 32 26.96 -16.19 -16.34
C THR A 32 28.37 -15.66 -16.03
N ILE A 33 28.65 -15.37 -14.76
CA ILE A 33 30.00 -15.03 -14.29
C ILE A 33 30.80 -16.32 -14.16
N PRO A 34 32.01 -16.45 -14.73
CA PRO A 34 32.82 -17.65 -14.59
C PRO A 34 33.39 -17.75 -13.17
N VAL A 35 33.15 -18.89 -12.54
CA VAL A 35 33.79 -19.27 -11.27
C VAL A 35 35.24 -19.65 -11.58
N THR A 36 36.17 -18.86 -11.07
CA THR A 36 37.59 -19.18 -11.11
C THR A 36 37.91 -20.01 -9.87
N GLU A 37 38.24 -21.29 -10.06
CA GLU A 37 38.78 -22.16 -9.03
C GLU A 37 40.14 -21.59 -8.52
N ALA A 38 40.19 -21.27 -7.24
CA ALA A 38 41.44 -20.91 -6.55
C ALA A 38 42.11 -22.18 -6.04
N THR A 39 43.24 -22.48 -6.61
CA THR A 39 44.17 -23.56 -6.21
C THR A 39 44.82 -23.22 -4.86
N ILE A 40 44.77 -24.16 -3.92
CA ILE A 40 45.43 -24.10 -2.60
C ILE A 40 46.89 -24.49 -2.80
N PRO A 41 47.88 -23.70 -2.34
CA PRO A 41 49.28 -24.19 -2.25
C PRO A 41 49.52 -24.87 -0.90
N GLU A 42 50.25 -25.98 -1.00
CA GLU A 42 50.74 -26.85 0.05
C GLU A 42 51.62 -26.16 1.09
N THR A 43 51.53 -26.68 2.29
CA THR A 43 52.24 -26.39 3.52
C THR A 43 53.75 -26.59 3.40
N THR A 44 54.54 -25.61 3.90
CA THR A 44 55.90 -25.85 4.31
C THR A 44 56.09 -25.41 5.77
N GLU A 45 56.47 -26.37 6.63
CA GLU A 45 56.88 -26.18 8.01
C GLU A 45 58.11 -25.31 8.09
N GLN A 46 58.14 -24.30 8.95
CA GLN A 46 59.38 -23.87 9.61
C GLN A 46 59.09 -23.06 10.90
N THR A 47 59.59 -23.66 12.01
CA THR A 47 60.18 -23.10 13.24
C THR A 47 59.63 -21.80 13.84
N ALA A 48 59.17 -21.95 15.09
CA ALA A 48 58.89 -20.87 16.02
C ALA A 48 60.08 -19.99 16.37
N PRO A 49 59.85 -18.71 16.61
CA PRO A 49 60.37 -18.06 17.81
C PRO A 49 59.39 -17.19 18.57
N THR A 50 59.53 -17.29 19.89
CA THR A 50 59.41 -16.25 20.93
C THR A 50 58.16 -15.39 20.97
N GLN A 51 57.38 -15.61 22.05
CA GLN A 51 56.26 -14.80 22.54
C GLN A 51 56.64 -13.32 22.66
N THR A 52 55.93 -12.50 21.92
CA THR A 52 55.75 -11.09 22.23
C THR A 52 54.30 -10.91 22.59
N GLU A 53 54.03 -10.39 23.78
CA GLU A 53 52.73 -10.08 24.31
C GLU A 53 52.02 -9.05 23.40
N GLU A 54 51.11 -9.54 22.55
CA GLU A 54 50.32 -8.70 21.66
C GLU A 54 49.07 -8.26 22.45
N THR A 55 49.03 -6.98 22.78
CA THR A 55 47.86 -6.31 23.35
C THR A 55 46.70 -6.49 22.38
N LEU A 56 45.65 -7.17 22.84
CA LEU A 56 44.38 -7.30 22.14
C LEU A 56 43.82 -5.92 21.78
N PRO A 57 43.35 -5.71 20.53
CA PRO A 57 42.65 -4.49 20.18
C PRO A 57 41.38 -4.37 21.09
N PRO A 58 40.94 -3.15 21.39
CA PRO A 58 39.73 -2.96 22.17
C PRO A 58 38.54 -3.67 21.48
N GLU A 59 37.87 -4.45 22.27
CA GLU A 59 36.63 -5.14 21.88
C GLU A 59 35.69 -4.13 21.24
N THR A 60 35.51 -4.25 19.92
CA THR A 60 34.51 -3.44 19.21
C THR A 60 33.15 -3.87 19.73
N THR A 61 32.56 -3.09 20.62
CA THR A 61 31.18 -3.24 21.01
C THR A 61 30.34 -3.20 19.75
N LEU A 62 29.72 -4.34 19.42
CA LEU A 62 28.68 -4.40 18.40
C LEU A 62 27.64 -3.32 18.73
N PRO A 63 27.12 -2.59 17.74
CA PRO A 63 26.07 -1.62 18.00
C PRO A 63 24.93 -2.36 18.72
N GLU A 64 24.49 -1.79 19.84
CA GLU A 64 23.35 -2.24 20.61
C GLU A 64 22.17 -2.25 19.61
N VAL A 65 21.69 -3.44 19.27
CA VAL A 65 20.49 -3.58 18.42
C VAL A 65 19.37 -3.02 19.25
N GLU A 66 18.84 -1.85 18.91
CA GLU A 66 17.64 -1.31 19.53
C GLU A 66 16.56 -2.38 19.46
N GLU A 67 16.15 -2.89 20.63
CA GLU A 67 15.10 -3.88 20.71
C GLU A 67 13.80 -3.22 20.23
N LYS A 68 13.35 -3.62 19.04
CA LYS A 68 12.17 -3.05 18.40
C LYS A 68 10.96 -3.28 19.30
N ALA A 69 10.20 -2.22 19.58
CA ALA A 69 9.02 -2.30 20.43
C ALA A 69 8.04 -3.34 19.87
N ARG A 70 7.54 -4.22 20.76
CA ARG A 70 6.61 -5.28 20.38
C ARG A 70 5.20 -4.71 20.16
N ILE A 71 4.54 -5.14 19.07
CA ILE A 71 3.13 -4.84 18.82
C ILE A 71 2.27 -5.94 19.46
N ASP A 72 1.58 -5.60 20.54
CA ASP A 72 0.88 -6.57 21.38
C ASP A 72 -0.51 -6.99 20.86
N ALA A 73 -1.08 -6.22 19.94
CA ALA A 73 -2.41 -6.49 19.37
C ALA A 73 -2.45 -6.20 17.87
N VAL A 74 -3.33 -6.90 17.14
CA VAL A 74 -3.61 -6.61 15.74
C VAL A 74 -4.16 -5.18 15.63
N PRO A 75 -3.52 -4.27 14.88
CA PRO A 75 -4.02 -2.91 14.71
C PRO A 75 -5.35 -2.90 13.96
N GLN A 76 -6.09 -1.80 14.03
CA GLN A 76 -7.25 -1.55 13.19
C GLN A 76 -6.86 -0.60 12.07
N TYR A 77 -7.02 -1.03 10.81
CA TYR A 77 -6.88 -0.19 9.63
C TYR A 77 -8.18 -0.19 8.85
N TYR A 78 -8.51 0.94 8.24
CA TYR A 78 -9.72 1.09 7.44
C TYR A 78 -9.34 1.28 5.97
N GLN A 79 -9.87 0.44 5.10
CA GLN A 79 -9.69 0.62 3.65
C GLN A 79 -10.35 1.91 3.15
N THR A 80 -11.38 2.37 3.84
CA THR A 80 -12.13 3.60 3.53
C THR A 80 -11.32 4.88 3.70
N ASP A 81 -10.18 4.82 4.43
CA ASP A 81 -9.27 5.96 4.57
C ASP A 81 -8.48 6.26 3.27
N TYR A 82 -8.58 5.36 2.26
CA TYR A 82 -7.83 5.47 1.01
C TYR A 82 -8.78 5.49 -0.22
N PRO A 83 -9.67 6.51 -0.33
CA PRO A 83 -10.72 6.55 -1.36
C PRO A 83 -10.18 6.76 -2.77
N TYR A 84 -8.96 7.27 -2.93
CA TYR A 84 -8.41 7.66 -4.22
C TYR A 84 -7.30 6.74 -4.73
N ILE A 85 -6.71 5.90 -3.88
CA ILE A 85 -5.62 5.01 -4.28
C ILE A 85 -6.16 3.86 -5.12
N GLN A 86 -5.72 3.81 -6.38
CA GLN A 86 -6.18 2.79 -7.32
C GLN A 86 -5.79 1.39 -6.86
N PHE A 87 -6.76 0.46 -6.92
CA PHE A 87 -6.56 -0.93 -6.59
C PHE A 87 -7.47 -1.83 -7.44
N GLY A 88 -6.87 -2.62 -8.32
CA GLY A 88 -7.62 -3.43 -9.27
C GLY A 88 -8.47 -2.58 -10.22
N ASN A 89 -9.77 -2.82 -10.25
CA ASN A 89 -10.72 -2.04 -11.05
C ASN A 89 -11.42 -0.93 -10.25
N GLY A 90 -10.95 -0.62 -9.05
CA GLY A 90 -11.49 0.38 -8.16
C GLY A 90 -10.39 1.04 -7.33
N THR A 91 -10.70 1.37 -6.10
CA THR A 91 -9.74 1.95 -5.14
C THR A 91 -9.55 1.02 -3.96
N ILE A 92 -8.57 1.30 -3.10
CA ILE A 92 -8.43 0.57 -1.83
C ILE A 92 -9.73 0.64 -1.06
N ALA A 93 -10.39 1.80 -0.98
CA ALA A 93 -11.67 1.95 -0.28
C ALA A 93 -12.75 1.02 -0.80
N THR A 94 -12.81 0.75 -2.09
CA THR A 94 -13.88 -0.07 -2.70
C THR A 94 -13.54 -1.55 -2.84
N SER A 95 -12.25 -1.90 -2.85
CA SER A 95 -11.80 -3.25 -3.24
C SER A 95 -10.61 -3.78 -2.43
N GLY A 96 -10.05 -2.97 -1.51
CA GLY A 96 -8.79 -3.23 -0.82
C GLY A 96 -8.88 -4.09 0.44
N CYS A 97 -10.01 -4.71 0.76
CA CYS A 97 -10.22 -5.44 2.02
C CYS A 97 -9.13 -6.49 2.31
N SER A 98 -8.71 -7.28 1.32
CA SER A 98 -7.70 -8.31 1.48
C SER A 98 -6.32 -7.74 1.82
N MET A 99 -5.92 -6.64 1.17
CA MET A 99 -4.63 -5.98 1.41
C MET A 99 -4.63 -5.23 2.74
N THR A 100 -5.75 -4.64 3.13
CA THR A 100 -5.91 -4.02 4.45
C THR A 100 -5.82 -5.06 5.57
N CYS A 101 -6.48 -6.23 5.39
CA CYS A 101 -6.32 -7.35 6.33
C CYS A 101 -4.88 -7.87 6.39
N LEU A 102 -4.20 -7.98 5.24
CA LEU A 102 -2.80 -8.39 5.21
C LEU A 102 -1.91 -7.40 5.95
N ALA A 103 -2.11 -6.08 5.77
CA ALA A 103 -1.39 -5.04 6.49
C ALA A 103 -1.55 -5.19 8.01
N MET A 104 -2.79 -5.35 8.50
CA MET A 104 -3.07 -5.55 9.93
C MET A 104 -2.37 -6.78 10.51
N VAL A 105 -2.46 -7.92 9.81
CA VAL A 105 -1.86 -9.19 10.29
C VAL A 105 -0.34 -9.16 10.19
N ALA A 106 0.22 -8.65 9.09
CA ALA A 106 1.67 -8.53 8.92
C ALA A 106 2.28 -7.60 9.97
N THR A 107 1.67 -6.46 10.24
CA THR A 107 2.09 -5.53 11.30
C THR A 107 2.18 -6.25 12.65
N TYR A 108 1.13 -7.01 13.02
CA TYR A 108 1.09 -7.75 14.28
C TYR A 108 2.14 -8.87 14.36
N LEU A 109 2.34 -9.61 13.26
CA LEU A 109 3.22 -10.78 13.26
C LEU A 109 4.70 -10.42 13.22
N THR A 110 5.06 -9.26 12.65
CA THR A 110 6.45 -8.88 12.37
C THR A 110 6.98 -7.77 13.27
N ASP A 111 6.14 -7.14 14.10
CA ASP A 111 6.46 -5.92 14.87
C ASP A 111 6.93 -4.75 13.99
N GLN A 112 6.56 -4.79 12.72
CA GLN A 112 6.83 -3.72 11.77
C GLN A 112 5.52 -3.18 11.24
N GLU A 113 5.34 -1.88 11.26
CA GLU A 113 4.15 -1.25 10.70
C GLU A 113 4.13 -1.37 9.18
N TYR A 114 3.01 -1.85 8.65
CA TYR A 114 2.69 -1.90 7.23
C TYR A 114 1.34 -1.23 7.00
N THR A 115 1.28 -0.39 5.99
CA THR A 115 0.02 0.28 5.62
C THR A 115 -0.73 -0.49 4.53
N PRO A 116 -2.07 -0.30 4.44
CA PRO A 116 -2.85 -0.85 3.32
C PRO A 116 -2.34 -0.43 1.95
N VAL A 117 -1.82 0.81 1.83
CA VAL A 117 -1.23 1.35 0.61
C VAL A 117 -0.01 0.56 0.17
N GLN A 118 0.90 0.28 1.09
CA GLN A 118 2.09 -0.52 0.79
C GLN A 118 1.74 -1.92 0.31
N MET A 119 0.79 -2.59 1.00
CA MET A 119 0.33 -3.91 0.59
C MET A 119 -0.33 -3.87 -0.80
N ALA A 120 -1.16 -2.87 -1.06
CA ALA A 120 -1.79 -2.68 -2.35
C ALA A 120 -0.76 -2.49 -3.48
N TRP A 121 0.30 -1.74 -3.23
CA TRP A 121 1.34 -1.46 -4.21
C TRP A 121 2.24 -2.64 -4.49
N HIS A 122 2.67 -3.35 -3.44
CA HIS A 122 3.54 -4.50 -3.63
C HIS A 122 2.83 -5.71 -4.22
N PHE A 123 1.53 -5.86 -3.93
CA PHE A 123 0.81 -7.10 -4.24
C PHE A 123 -0.49 -6.88 -5.02
N GLY A 124 -0.93 -5.63 -5.19
CA GLY A 124 -2.24 -5.31 -5.76
C GLY A 124 -2.38 -5.63 -7.24
N ASP A 125 -1.30 -5.57 -8.00
CA ASP A 125 -1.29 -5.87 -9.43
C ASP A 125 -1.17 -7.36 -9.73
N TYR A 126 -0.94 -8.19 -8.70
CA TYR A 126 -0.82 -9.62 -8.86
C TYR A 126 -2.20 -10.30 -8.91
N GLY A 127 -2.35 -11.25 -9.85
CA GLY A 127 -3.55 -12.05 -9.93
C GLY A 127 -4.78 -11.31 -10.45
N LYS A 128 -5.94 -11.99 -10.39
CA LYS A 128 -7.20 -11.51 -10.95
C LYS A 128 -8.22 -11.12 -9.89
N ASN A 129 -8.00 -11.54 -8.65
CA ASN A 129 -8.94 -11.35 -7.54
C ASN A 129 -8.19 -11.17 -6.21
N ASN A 130 -8.91 -10.76 -5.19
CA ASN A 130 -8.37 -10.48 -3.87
C ASN A 130 -7.78 -11.71 -3.17
N MET A 131 -8.28 -12.89 -3.45
CA MET A 131 -7.75 -14.14 -2.87
C MET A 131 -6.36 -14.46 -3.43
N GLU A 132 -6.17 -14.34 -4.76
CA GLU A 132 -4.87 -14.56 -5.40
C GLU A 132 -3.83 -13.51 -4.93
N ARG A 133 -4.25 -12.24 -4.76
CA ARG A 133 -3.39 -11.17 -4.23
C ARG A 133 -2.99 -11.45 -2.79
N LEU A 134 -3.92 -11.91 -1.97
CA LEU A 134 -3.65 -12.27 -0.57
C LEU A 134 -2.67 -13.44 -0.47
N ASP A 135 -2.90 -14.53 -1.23
CA ASP A 135 -2.00 -15.69 -1.27
C ASP A 135 -0.59 -15.25 -1.69
N TYR A 136 -0.48 -14.42 -2.73
CA TYR A 136 0.81 -13.89 -3.20
C TYR A 136 1.50 -13.02 -2.15
N GLY A 137 0.78 -12.09 -1.52
CA GLY A 137 1.36 -11.24 -0.47
C GLY A 137 1.85 -12.03 0.73
N ILE A 138 1.09 -13.04 1.17
CA ILE A 138 1.49 -13.96 2.26
C ILE A 138 2.78 -14.70 1.89
N GLU A 139 2.88 -15.21 0.65
CA GLU A 139 4.07 -15.92 0.18
C GLU A 139 5.29 -14.98 0.11
N GLN A 140 5.16 -13.80 -0.49
CA GLN A 140 6.26 -12.84 -0.61
C GLN A 140 6.75 -12.35 0.74
N MET A 141 5.84 -12.14 1.70
CA MET A 141 6.17 -11.76 3.06
C MET A 141 6.64 -12.96 3.91
N GLN A 142 6.67 -14.16 3.36
CA GLN A 142 7.06 -15.41 4.05
C GLN A 142 6.28 -15.64 5.35
N LEU A 143 5.03 -15.18 5.41
CA LEU A 143 4.18 -15.36 6.57
C LEU A 143 3.72 -16.81 6.63
N SER A 144 4.02 -17.48 7.74
CA SER A 144 3.63 -18.89 7.93
C SER A 144 2.14 -18.99 8.25
N CYS A 145 1.36 -19.55 7.33
CA CYS A 145 -0.06 -19.77 7.52
C CYS A 145 -0.51 -21.14 6.96
N ARG A 146 -1.74 -21.53 7.33
CA ARG A 146 -2.49 -22.60 6.69
C ARG A 146 -3.89 -22.15 6.31
N ARG A 147 -4.43 -22.69 5.24
CA ARG A 147 -5.83 -22.45 4.86
C ARG A 147 -6.75 -23.47 5.53
N SER A 148 -7.95 -23.03 5.90
CA SER A 148 -9.03 -23.91 6.37
C SER A 148 -10.38 -23.35 5.93
N ASP A 149 -11.28 -24.22 5.48
CA ASP A 149 -12.70 -23.98 5.25
C ASP A 149 -13.57 -24.45 6.43
N ASN A 150 -12.94 -24.91 7.51
CA ASN A 150 -13.60 -25.38 8.71
C ASN A 150 -13.54 -24.32 9.81
N ILE A 151 -14.66 -23.68 10.09
CA ILE A 151 -14.76 -22.64 11.14
C ILE A 151 -14.36 -23.14 12.54
N GLN A 152 -14.56 -24.44 12.86
CA GLN A 152 -14.15 -24.99 14.15
C GLN A 152 -12.63 -24.99 14.31
N GLU A 153 -11.87 -25.24 13.22
CA GLU A 153 -10.41 -25.15 13.25
C GLU A 153 -9.95 -23.71 13.44
N VAL A 154 -10.62 -22.75 12.79
CA VAL A 154 -10.34 -21.32 12.94
C VAL A 154 -10.58 -20.90 14.39
N VAL A 155 -11.74 -21.24 14.94
CA VAL A 155 -12.11 -20.91 16.32
C VAL A 155 -11.14 -21.55 17.34
N GLN A 156 -10.70 -22.78 17.10
CA GLN A 156 -9.69 -23.39 17.95
C GLN A 156 -8.36 -22.64 17.87
N ALA A 157 -7.94 -22.26 16.68
CA ALA A 157 -6.73 -21.45 16.48
C ALA A 157 -6.78 -20.10 17.21
N LEU A 158 -7.93 -19.42 17.19
CA LEU A 158 -8.12 -18.17 17.95
C LEU A 158 -7.99 -18.39 19.47
N LYS A 159 -8.55 -19.50 19.99
CA LYS A 159 -8.38 -19.88 21.40
C LYS A 159 -6.92 -20.17 21.76
N ASP A 160 -6.15 -20.69 20.82
CA ASP A 160 -4.73 -20.97 20.97
C ASP A 160 -3.86 -19.70 20.78
N GLY A 161 -4.50 -18.54 20.58
CA GLY A 161 -3.85 -17.23 20.42
C GLY A 161 -3.25 -17.00 19.03
N GLN A 162 -3.72 -17.73 18.01
CA GLN A 162 -3.45 -17.45 16.60
C GLN A 162 -4.43 -16.40 16.09
N VAL A 163 -4.11 -15.80 14.92
CA VAL A 163 -4.99 -14.87 14.21
C VAL A 163 -5.33 -15.42 12.82
N ALA A 164 -6.42 -14.98 12.24
CA ALA A 164 -6.81 -15.44 10.92
C ALA A 164 -7.39 -14.29 10.06
N ILE A 165 -7.06 -14.29 8.77
CA ILE A 165 -7.83 -13.54 7.78
C ILE A 165 -8.94 -14.45 7.30
N ALA A 166 -10.19 -14.06 7.51
CA ALA A 166 -11.36 -14.80 7.11
C ALA A 166 -12.01 -14.18 5.87
N MET A 167 -12.45 -15.04 4.96
CA MET A 167 -13.28 -14.67 3.81
C MET A 167 -14.73 -14.94 4.18
N MET A 168 -15.55 -13.89 4.05
CA MET A 168 -16.97 -13.88 4.39
C MET A 168 -17.79 -13.62 3.13
N ASP A 169 -18.92 -14.31 3.01
CA ASP A 169 -19.86 -14.16 1.90
C ASP A 169 -21.04 -13.26 2.28
N GLU A 170 -21.94 -13.00 1.32
CA GLU A 170 -23.07 -12.08 1.40
C GLU A 170 -24.06 -12.34 2.56
N ASP A 171 -24.09 -13.56 3.07
CA ASP A 171 -24.97 -13.94 4.20
C ASP A 171 -24.36 -13.57 5.57
N SER A 172 -23.14 -13.03 5.61
CA SER A 172 -22.49 -12.71 6.88
C SER A 172 -23.00 -11.41 7.49
N VAL A 173 -22.74 -11.23 8.79
CA VAL A 173 -23.03 -9.95 9.47
C VAL A 173 -22.05 -8.83 9.08
N PHE A 174 -20.95 -9.20 8.41
CA PHE A 174 -19.87 -8.27 8.04
C PHE A 174 -20.03 -7.66 6.66
N THR A 175 -20.89 -8.21 5.80
CA THR A 175 -20.95 -7.76 4.41
C THR A 175 -22.20 -8.25 3.69
N THR A 176 -22.53 -7.56 2.61
CA THR A 176 -23.53 -8.00 1.62
C THR A 176 -22.90 -8.50 0.31
N GLN A 177 -21.58 -8.66 0.29
CA GLN A 177 -20.79 -9.19 -0.82
C GLN A 177 -19.64 -10.02 -0.26
N GLN A 178 -18.77 -10.58 -1.12
CA GLN A 178 -17.55 -11.22 -0.63
C GLN A 178 -16.62 -10.19 0.01
N HIS A 179 -16.15 -10.48 1.22
CA HIS A 179 -15.34 -9.57 2.03
C HIS A 179 -14.30 -10.30 2.85
N PHE A 180 -13.23 -9.59 3.22
CA PHE A 180 -12.17 -10.11 4.10
C PHE A 180 -12.18 -9.33 5.40
N VAL A 181 -12.09 -10.05 6.52
CA VAL A 181 -11.96 -9.50 7.88
C VAL A 181 -10.86 -10.25 8.64
N VAL A 182 -10.33 -9.66 9.70
CA VAL A 182 -9.37 -10.34 10.57
C VAL A 182 -10.06 -10.80 11.84
N PHE A 183 -10.02 -12.11 12.11
CA PHE A 183 -10.34 -12.66 13.42
C PHE A 183 -9.07 -12.59 14.27
N SER A 184 -9.01 -11.64 15.20
CA SER A 184 -7.80 -11.26 15.92
C SER A 184 -7.62 -11.94 17.28
N GLY A 185 -8.60 -12.75 17.69
CA GLY A 185 -8.54 -13.50 18.96
C GLY A 185 -9.83 -13.40 19.76
N MET A 186 -9.70 -13.47 21.08
CA MET A 186 -10.82 -13.38 22.02
C MET A 186 -10.54 -12.31 23.07
N ASN A 187 -11.60 -11.61 23.51
CA ASN A 187 -11.52 -10.69 24.62
C ASN A 187 -11.68 -11.40 25.99
N GLU A 188 -11.57 -10.65 27.08
CA GLU A 188 -11.69 -11.18 28.45
C GLU A 188 -13.06 -11.78 28.75
N ALA A 189 -14.10 -11.34 28.04
CA ALA A 189 -15.47 -11.90 28.16
C ALA A 189 -15.66 -13.21 27.38
N GLY A 190 -14.61 -13.69 26.69
CA GLY A 190 -14.66 -14.92 25.90
C GLY A 190 -15.38 -14.75 24.55
N LYS A 191 -15.56 -13.52 24.08
CA LYS A 191 -16.11 -13.19 22.77
C LYS A 191 -15.01 -12.95 21.75
N TYR A 192 -15.34 -13.16 20.49
CA TYR A 192 -14.38 -13.02 19.39
C TYR A 192 -14.18 -11.54 18.99
N VAL A 193 -12.94 -11.14 18.80
CA VAL A 193 -12.57 -9.80 18.34
C VAL A 193 -12.35 -9.86 16.83
N VAL A 194 -13.07 -9.03 16.10
CA VAL A 194 -12.95 -8.90 14.65
C VAL A 194 -12.43 -7.52 14.32
N LYS A 195 -11.43 -7.46 13.43
CA LYS A 195 -10.93 -6.24 12.82
C LYS A 195 -11.42 -6.19 11.39
N ASP A 196 -12.30 -5.28 11.11
CA ASP A 196 -12.96 -5.14 9.83
C ASP A 196 -12.46 -3.90 9.10
N PRO A 197 -11.89 -4.05 7.89
CA PRO A 197 -11.40 -2.90 7.12
C PRO A 197 -12.50 -1.98 6.58
N MET A 198 -13.78 -2.37 6.72
CA MET A 198 -14.96 -1.62 6.23
C MET A 198 -15.91 -1.17 7.33
N GLU A 199 -15.44 -1.02 8.57
CA GLU A 199 -16.30 -0.72 9.73
C GLU A 199 -17.25 0.48 9.53
N THR A 200 -16.89 1.45 8.70
CA THR A 200 -17.76 2.59 8.40
C THR A 200 -19.06 2.23 7.71
N ASN A 201 -19.15 1.08 7.03
CA ASN A 201 -20.41 0.60 6.47
C ASN A 201 -21.39 0.13 7.54
N TYR A 202 -20.91 -0.11 8.76
CA TYR A 202 -21.71 -0.60 9.88
C TYR A 202 -22.41 0.50 10.68
N THR A 203 -22.17 1.77 10.39
CA THR A 203 -23.02 2.85 10.91
C THR A 203 -24.47 2.70 10.45
N ALA A 204 -24.70 1.92 9.37
CA ALA A 204 -26.02 1.50 8.89
C ALA A 204 -26.41 0.09 9.33
N ALA A 205 -25.52 -0.67 10.02
CA ALA A 205 -25.81 -2.02 10.48
C ALA A 205 -26.84 -2.02 11.61
N GLU A 206 -27.49 -3.18 11.77
CA GLU A 206 -28.35 -3.44 12.91
C GLU A 206 -27.64 -3.10 14.23
N PRO A 207 -28.31 -2.44 15.19
CA PRO A 207 -27.68 -1.99 16.43
C PRO A 207 -26.91 -3.08 17.20
N HIS A 208 -27.36 -4.33 17.13
CA HIS A 208 -26.69 -5.47 17.78
C HIS A 208 -25.34 -5.82 17.13
N VAL A 209 -25.14 -5.53 15.85
CA VAL A 209 -23.85 -5.73 15.16
C VAL A 209 -22.87 -4.63 15.57
N GLN A 210 -23.32 -3.39 15.69
CA GLN A 210 -22.50 -2.30 16.23
C GLN A 210 -22.02 -2.60 17.65
N GLU A 211 -22.94 -3.07 18.52
CA GLU A 211 -22.56 -3.49 19.88
C GLU A 211 -21.55 -4.63 19.87
N ALA A 212 -21.60 -5.54 18.89
CA ALA A 212 -20.66 -6.63 18.77
C ALA A 212 -19.24 -6.17 18.36
N TYR A 213 -19.08 -5.10 17.57
CA TYR A 213 -17.77 -4.50 17.31
C TYR A 213 -17.10 -3.96 18.58
N GLU A 214 -17.89 -3.39 19.49
CA GLU A 214 -17.39 -2.86 20.76
C GLU A 214 -17.13 -3.96 21.80
N ASN A 215 -18.05 -4.94 21.90
CA ASN A 215 -18.08 -5.91 23.00
C ASN A 215 -17.65 -7.33 22.60
N GLY A 216 -17.34 -7.56 21.32
CA GLY A 216 -16.97 -8.85 20.75
C GLY A 216 -18.16 -9.64 20.20
N PHE A 217 -17.84 -10.48 19.22
CA PHE A 217 -18.79 -11.29 18.46
C PHE A 217 -19.02 -12.66 19.11
N GLU A 218 -20.23 -13.17 18.96
CA GLU A 218 -20.55 -14.55 19.34
C GLU A 218 -20.13 -15.53 18.22
N TYR A 219 -19.98 -16.79 18.56
CA TYR A 219 -19.58 -17.86 17.63
C TYR A 219 -20.46 -17.92 16.36
N HIS A 220 -21.78 -17.75 16.50
CA HIS A 220 -22.68 -17.83 15.35
C HIS A 220 -22.46 -16.72 14.32
N HIS A 221 -21.99 -15.53 14.75
CA HIS A 221 -21.64 -14.45 13.84
C HIS A 221 -20.46 -14.82 12.94
N LEU A 222 -19.47 -15.55 13.50
CA LEU A 222 -18.32 -16.01 12.73
C LEU A 222 -18.70 -17.13 11.74
N CYS A 223 -19.73 -17.93 12.09
CA CYS A 223 -20.19 -19.02 11.23
C CYS A 223 -20.99 -18.55 10.03
N GLN A 224 -21.78 -17.48 10.21
CA GLN A 224 -22.68 -17.00 9.18
C GLN A 224 -21.90 -16.40 8.01
N GLY A 225 -22.06 -16.96 6.81
CA GLY A 225 -21.35 -16.52 5.61
C GLY A 225 -19.84 -16.82 5.59
N PHE A 226 -19.33 -17.65 6.52
CA PHE A 226 -17.93 -18.04 6.49
C PHE A 226 -17.64 -18.96 5.30
N SER A 227 -16.66 -18.61 4.47
CA SER A 227 -16.27 -19.37 3.27
C SER A 227 -14.81 -19.83 3.24
N GLY A 228 -14.01 -19.45 4.23
CA GLY A 228 -12.63 -19.92 4.39
C GLY A 228 -11.75 -18.93 5.15
N ALA A 229 -10.57 -19.38 5.56
CA ALA A 229 -9.62 -18.52 6.25
C ALA A 229 -8.16 -18.93 6.03
N TRP A 230 -7.26 -17.96 6.22
CA TRP A 230 -5.83 -18.11 6.37
C TRP A 230 -5.49 -17.95 7.85
N ILE A 231 -5.11 -19.02 8.49
CA ILE A 231 -4.76 -19.07 9.90
C ILE A 231 -3.25 -18.93 10.04
N PHE A 232 -2.79 -17.87 10.69
CA PHE A 232 -1.38 -17.58 10.85
C PHE A 232 -0.81 -18.22 12.09
N ASN A 233 0.42 -18.73 12.02
CA ASN A 233 1.06 -19.33 13.15
C ASN A 233 1.29 -18.30 14.25
N LYS A 234 1.15 -18.77 15.50
CA LYS A 234 1.47 -17.93 16.65
C LYS A 234 2.93 -17.53 16.59
N ARG A 235 3.17 -16.26 16.80
CA ARG A 235 4.49 -15.68 16.88
C ARG A 235 5.24 -16.28 18.08
N SER A 236 6.37 -16.96 17.84
CA SER A 236 7.11 -17.67 18.87
C SER A 236 8.38 -16.97 19.35
N ASP A 237 8.97 -16.08 18.58
CA ASP A 237 10.15 -15.28 18.91
C ASP A 237 10.28 -14.12 17.92
N PRO A 238 11.14 -13.10 18.13
CA PRO A 238 11.26 -12.00 17.22
C PRO A 238 11.43 -12.55 15.81
N TYR A 239 10.39 -12.36 15.01
CA TYR A 239 10.32 -12.86 13.66
C TYR A 239 11.40 -12.11 12.86
N LEU A 240 12.44 -12.84 12.49
CA LEU A 240 13.46 -12.32 11.57
C LEU A 240 12.85 -12.33 10.17
N PHE A 241 12.06 -11.33 9.88
CA PHE A 241 11.58 -11.09 8.55
C PHE A 241 12.75 -10.51 7.74
N ASP A 242 13.24 -11.31 6.80
CA ASP A 242 14.14 -10.79 5.78
C ASP A 242 13.30 -9.87 4.87
N ALA A 243 13.35 -8.58 5.17
CA ALA A 243 12.59 -7.57 4.45
C ALA A 243 13.14 -7.42 3.03
N SER A 244 12.86 -8.40 2.18
CA SER A 244 13.02 -8.25 0.72
C SER A 244 11.92 -7.34 0.12
N ILE A 245 10.97 -6.90 0.95
CA ILE A 245 10.12 -5.76 0.62
C ILE A 245 11.02 -4.53 0.70
N PRO A 246 11.12 -3.73 -0.37
CA PRO A 246 11.95 -2.53 -0.37
C PRO A 246 11.69 -1.74 0.90
N GLU A 247 12.78 -1.37 1.59
CA GLU A 247 12.72 -0.55 2.80
C GLU A 247 11.74 0.59 2.55
N GLN A 248 10.70 0.65 3.38
CA GLN A 248 9.69 1.68 3.27
C GLN A 248 10.43 3.02 3.23
N GLN A 249 10.31 3.75 2.15
CA GLN A 249 10.81 5.13 2.17
C GLN A 249 10.06 5.82 3.30
N ALA A 250 10.81 6.29 4.30
CA ALA A 250 10.23 7.03 5.40
C ALA A 250 9.29 8.09 4.80
N ASN A 251 8.06 8.16 5.31
CA ASN A 251 7.12 9.17 4.84
C ASN A 251 7.74 10.54 5.10
N ARG A 252 8.29 11.19 4.06
CA ARG A 252 8.98 12.46 4.19
C ARG A 252 8.05 13.60 4.64
N TYR A 253 6.75 13.34 4.62
CA TYR A 253 5.72 14.26 5.08
C TYR A 253 5.13 13.84 6.43
N GLU A 254 5.74 12.86 7.11
CA GLU A 254 5.38 12.45 8.46
C GLU A 254 5.38 13.66 9.41
N GLY A 255 4.30 13.82 10.16
CA GLY A 255 4.09 15.00 11.01
C GLY A 255 3.35 16.16 10.33
N TYR A 256 3.13 16.11 9.02
CA TYR A 256 2.24 17.02 8.30
C TYR A 256 0.92 16.30 8.04
N MET A 257 -0.02 16.47 8.96
CA MET A 257 -1.38 15.99 8.74
C MET A 257 -2.09 16.90 7.74
N LEU A 258 -2.21 16.45 6.49
CA LEU A 258 -3.03 17.14 5.51
C LEU A 258 -4.50 16.93 5.87
N THR A 259 -5.24 18.03 5.91
CA THR A 259 -6.69 18.01 6.08
C THR A 259 -7.38 17.64 4.76
N GLU A 260 -8.66 17.25 4.80
CA GLU A 260 -9.45 17.05 3.57
C GLU A 260 -9.44 18.31 2.67
N GLU A 261 -9.43 19.52 3.27
CA GLU A 261 -9.32 20.79 2.52
C GLU A 261 -7.96 20.92 1.83
N ASP A 262 -6.86 20.49 2.46
CA ASP A 262 -5.53 20.49 1.86
C ASP A 262 -5.44 19.52 0.71
N ILE A 263 -5.97 18.31 0.86
CA ILE A 263 -6.02 17.27 -0.18
C ILE A 263 -6.84 17.77 -1.38
N TYR A 264 -8.02 18.31 -1.14
CA TYR A 264 -8.87 18.89 -2.18
C TYR A 264 -8.17 20.06 -2.90
N THR A 265 -7.55 20.97 -2.14
CA THR A 265 -6.83 22.13 -2.70
C THR A 265 -5.64 21.69 -3.56
N LEU A 266 -4.90 20.67 -3.10
CA LEU A 266 -3.77 20.11 -3.83
C LEU A 266 -4.24 19.37 -5.09
N ALA A 267 -5.32 18.61 -5.04
CA ALA A 267 -5.90 17.96 -6.20
C ALA A 267 -6.41 18.96 -7.25
N CYS A 268 -7.06 20.04 -6.83
CA CYS A 268 -7.44 21.15 -7.74
C CYS A 268 -6.21 21.76 -8.42
N PHE A 269 -5.12 21.95 -7.68
CA PHE A 269 -3.87 22.49 -8.23
C PHE A 269 -3.24 21.53 -9.25
N VAL A 270 -3.14 20.24 -8.92
CA VAL A 270 -2.60 19.21 -9.81
C VAL A 270 -3.41 19.12 -11.09
N HIS A 271 -4.74 19.11 -10.99
CA HIS A 271 -5.63 19.13 -12.15
C HIS A 271 -5.40 20.40 -12.99
N ALA A 272 -5.32 21.57 -12.37
CA ALA A 272 -5.11 22.84 -13.07
C ALA A 272 -3.77 22.91 -13.81
N GLU A 273 -2.71 22.30 -13.27
CA GLU A 273 -1.36 22.31 -13.86
C GLU A 273 -1.15 21.16 -14.85
N ALA A 274 -1.63 19.95 -14.55
CA ALA A 274 -1.18 18.74 -15.21
C ALA A 274 -2.31 17.81 -15.69
N ALA A 275 -3.56 18.27 -15.82
CA ALA A 275 -4.63 17.45 -16.38
C ALA A 275 -4.28 16.92 -17.77
N GLY A 276 -4.49 15.61 -17.99
CA GLY A 276 -4.16 14.92 -19.23
C GLY A 276 -2.71 14.45 -19.35
N GLU A 277 -1.85 14.74 -18.39
CA GLU A 277 -0.55 14.07 -18.23
C GLU A 277 -0.74 12.68 -17.57
N ALA A 278 0.24 11.81 -17.71
CA ALA A 278 0.25 10.55 -16.96
C ALA A 278 0.23 10.78 -15.44
N VAL A 279 -0.37 9.87 -14.68
CA VAL A 279 -0.57 10.03 -13.24
C VAL A 279 0.76 10.24 -12.48
N GLU A 280 1.86 9.66 -12.95
CA GLU A 280 3.20 9.85 -12.38
C GLU A 280 3.70 11.29 -12.57
N VAL A 281 3.33 11.93 -13.66
CA VAL A 281 3.66 13.36 -13.91
C VAL A 281 2.85 14.24 -12.97
N GLN A 282 1.57 13.94 -12.80
CA GLN A 282 0.68 14.61 -11.86
C GLN A 282 1.16 14.43 -10.41
N GLN A 283 1.62 13.22 -10.04
CA GLN A 283 2.26 12.94 -8.75
C GLN A 283 3.49 13.82 -8.53
N ALA A 284 4.39 13.90 -9.52
CA ALA A 284 5.57 14.74 -9.42
C ALA A 284 5.23 16.23 -9.21
N VAL A 285 4.15 16.72 -9.83
CA VAL A 285 3.65 18.08 -9.61
C VAL A 285 3.13 18.27 -8.17
N ALA A 286 2.41 17.29 -7.62
CA ALA A 286 2.00 17.30 -6.22
C ALA A 286 3.20 17.27 -5.26
N GLU A 287 4.22 16.43 -5.54
CA GLU A 287 5.44 16.35 -4.75
C GLU A 287 6.22 17.67 -4.69
N VAL A 288 6.20 18.47 -5.76
CA VAL A 288 6.80 19.82 -5.73
C VAL A 288 6.15 20.70 -4.67
N VAL A 289 4.82 20.67 -4.55
CA VAL A 289 4.10 21.43 -3.52
C VAL A 289 4.43 20.88 -2.14
N LEU A 290 4.37 19.57 -1.96
CA LEU A 290 4.63 18.93 -0.67
C LEU A 290 6.09 19.10 -0.22
N ASN A 291 7.06 19.00 -1.14
CA ASN A 291 8.48 19.29 -0.86
C ASN A 291 8.69 20.74 -0.38
N ARG A 292 7.90 21.69 -0.91
CA ARG A 292 7.93 23.06 -0.40
C ARG A 292 7.32 23.16 0.98
N VAL A 293 6.18 22.52 1.25
CA VAL A 293 5.52 22.55 2.56
C VAL A 293 6.44 22.09 3.69
N VAL A 294 7.24 21.06 3.46
CA VAL A 294 8.20 20.54 4.47
C VAL A 294 9.52 21.31 4.48
N SER A 295 9.79 22.14 3.50
CA SER A 295 11.03 22.89 3.39
C SER A 295 10.97 24.18 4.23
N PRO A 296 12.03 24.51 5.02
CA PRO A 296 12.08 25.72 5.81
C PRO A 296 12.13 27.02 4.98
N ASP A 297 12.35 26.93 3.65
CA ASP A 297 12.46 28.08 2.76
C ASP A 297 11.11 28.53 2.17
N TYR A 298 10.04 27.79 2.45
CA TYR A 298 8.71 28.04 1.92
C TYR A 298 7.65 28.09 3.04
N PRO A 299 6.43 28.55 2.75
CA PRO A 299 5.32 28.41 3.67
C PRO A 299 5.07 26.93 4.01
N ASN A 300 4.59 26.67 5.23
CA ASN A 300 4.38 25.32 5.76
C ASN A 300 2.94 24.80 5.61
N THR A 301 2.16 25.38 4.72
CA THR A 301 0.81 24.91 4.39
C THR A 301 0.64 24.75 2.87
N VAL A 302 -0.16 23.75 2.46
CA VAL A 302 -0.47 23.54 1.05
C VAL A 302 -1.04 24.79 0.40
N ARG A 303 -2.00 25.42 1.06
CA ARG A 303 -2.65 26.65 0.58
C ARG A 303 -1.64 27.77 0.34
N ASP A 304 -0.81 28.08 1.33
CA ASP A 304 0.12 29.22 1.22
C ASP A 304 1.22 28.97 0.19
N VAL A 305 1.62 27.70 -0.02
CA VAL A 305 2.54 27.31 -1.12
C VAL A 305 1.89 27.51 -2.49
N ILE A 306 0.65 27.03 -2.68
CA ILE A 306 -0.05 27.10 -3.97
C ILE A 306 -0.38 28.56 -4.33
N TYR A 307 -0.75 29.39 -3.36
CA TYR A 307 -1.13 30.78 -3.62
C TYR A 307 0.08 31.74 -3.78
N GLN A 308 1.31 31.22 -3.91
CA GLN A 308 2.46 32.03 -4.30
C GLN A 308 2.34 32.52 -5.75
N THR A 309 2.99 33.65 -6.04
CA THR A 309 2.86 34.36 -7.32
C THR A 309 3.22 33.51 -8.54
N GLU A 310 4.11 32.55 -8.39
CA GLU A 310 4.57 31.69 -9.49
C GLU A 310 3.52 30.70 -9.99
N PHE A 311 2.53 30.37 -9.16
CA PHE A 311 1.42 29.48 -9.52
C PHE A 311 0.14 30.23 -9.92
N TYR A 312 0.25 31.51 -10.23
CA TYR A 312 -0.90 32.37 -10.54
C TYR A 312 -1.85 31.78 -11.58
N ARG A 313 -1.33 31.15 -12.64
CA ARG A 313 -2.15 30.58 -13.71
C ARG A 313 -2.99 29.39 -13.21
N ALA A 314 -2.39 28.49 -12.43
CA ALA A 314 -3.11 27.38 -11.83
C ALA A 314 -4.18 27.89 -10.88
N VAL A 315 -3.86 28.86 -10.03
CA VAL A 315 -4.82 29.47 -9.09
C VAL A 315 -6.01 30.11 -9.82
N GLU A 316 -5.79 30.77 -10.95
CA GLU A 316 -6.91 31.32 -11.74
C GLU A 316 -7.75 30.20 -12.39
N ALA A 317 -7.13 29.10 -12.83
CA ALA A 317 -7.85 27.94 -13.37
C ALA A 317 -8.67 27.24 -12.26
N MET A 318 -8.10 27.06 -11.06
CA MET A 318 -8.79 26.48 -9.90
C MET A 318 -10.08 27.23 -9.55
N LYS A 319 -10.11 28.58 -9.68
CA LYS A 319 -11.32 29.39 -9.41
C LYS A 319 -12.49 29.12 -10.36
N GLN A 320 -12.22 28.53 -11.52
CA GLN A 320 -13.23 28.19 -12.52
C GLN A 320 -13.58 26.70 -12.52
N MET A 321 -12.91 25.93 -11.68
CA MET A 321 -13.09 24.49 -11.56
C MET A 321 -14.24 24.19 -10.60
N GLU A 322 -15.11 23.25 -10.97
CA GLU A 322 -16.15 22.75 -10.08
C GLU A 322 -15.61 21.63 -9.19
N GLU A 323 -14.86 20.69 -9.79
CA GLU A 323 -14.26 19.55 -9.11
C GLU A 323 -13.00 19.11 -9.88
N PRO A 324 -11.89 18.70 -9.20
CA PRO A 324 -10.77 18.07 -9.88
C PRO A 324 -11.15 16.68 -10.36
N ASP A 325 -10.45 16.16 -11.37
CA ASP A 325 -10.68 14.80 -11.83
C ASP A 325 -10.14 13.76 -10.83
N GLN A 326 -10.56 12.51 -11.01
CA GLN A 326 -10.16 11.42 -10.14
C GLN A 326 -8.64 11.13 -10.21
N GLU A 327 -8.03 11.36 -11.39
CA GLU A 327 -6.59 11.13 -11.57
C GLU A 327 -5.75 12.09 -10.71
N ALA A 328 -6.20 13.34 -10.54
CA ALA A 328 -5.53 14.30 -9.67
C ALA A 328 -5.56 13.88 -8.19
N TYR A 329 -6.69 13.34 -7.72
CA TYR A 329 -6.76 12.77 -6.35
C TYR A 329 -5.81 11.57 -6.19
N ILE A 330 -5.79 10.64 -7.16
CA ILE A 330 -4.87 9.51 -7.17
C ILE A 330 -3.41 10.00 -7.10
N ALA A 331 -3.06 11.02 -7.90
CA ALA A 331 -1.73 11.60 -7.92
C ALA A 331 -1.33 12.22 -6.58
N VAL A 332 -2.25 12.90 -5.89
CA VAL A 332 -2.03 13.45 -4.54
C VAL A 332 -1.78 12.32 -3.52
N ASP A 333 -2.60 11.28 -3.53
CA ASP A 333 -2.41 10.12 -2.66
C ASP A 333 -1.07 9.42 -2.91
N MET A 334 -0.70 9.24 -4.19
CA MET A 334 0.60 8.70 -4.55
C MET A 334 1.75 9.60 -4.08
N ALA A 335 1.60 10.91 -4.14
CA ALA A 335 2.61 11.85 -3.63
C ALA A 335 2.74 11.79 -2.12
N MET A 336 1.67 11.52 -1.38
CA MET A 336 1.68 11.43 0.08
C MET A 336 2.23 10.10 0.59
N TYR A 337 1.84 9.00 -0.02
CA TYR A 337 2.06 7.65 0.49
C TYR A 337 2.90 6.77 -0.43
N GLY A 338 3.12 7.19 -1.64
CA GLY A 338 3.70 6.44 -2.71
C GLY A 338 5.23 6.38 -2.76
N PRO A 339 5.83 5.58 -3.67
CA PRO A 339 7.22 5.77 -3.97
C PRO A 339 7.41 7.16 -4.53
N TYR A 340 8.24 7.97 -3.86
CA TYR A 340 8.50 9.32 -4.31
C TYR A 340 9.26 9.33 -5.63
N ILE A 341 8.79 10.14 -6.57
CA ILE A 341 9.43 10.34 -7.88
C ILE A 341 10.57 11.34 -7.74
N LEU A 342 10.31 12.43 -7.01
CA LEU A 342 11.25 13.54 -6.88
C LEU A 342 12.05 13.46 -5.58
N PRO A 343 13.35 13.80 -5.59
CA PRO A 343 14.08 14.11 -4.37
C PRO A 343 13.47 15.31 -3.61
N GLU A 344 13.70 15.38 -2.30
CA GLU A 344 13.16 16.45 -1.43
C GLU A 344 13.62 17.86 -1.81
N ASP A 345 14.76 17.99 -2.46
CA ASP A 345 15.31 19.26 -2.90
C ASP A 345 14.72 19.75 -4.25
N VAL A 346 13.87 18.95 -4.90
CA VAL A 346 13.17 19.33 -6.14
C VAL A 346 11.88 20.04 -5.77
N CYS A 347 11.91 21.36 -5.93
CA CYS A 347 10.83 22.27 -5.51
C CYS A 347 10.27 23.13 -6.66
N PHE A 348 10.64 22.86 -7.90
CA PHE A 348 10.18 23.61 -9.06
C PHE A 348 9.77 22.69 -10.19
N HIS A 349 8.70 23.08 -10.90
CA HIS A 349 8.30 22.51 -12.18
C HIS A 349 7.93 23.62 -13.15
N SER A 350 8.07 23.35 -14.44
CA SER A 350 7.63 24.25 -15.50
C SER A 350 7.65 23.54 -16.85
N LEU A 351 6.97 24.14 -17.84
CA LEU A 351 6.99 23.65 -19.22
C LEU A 351 8.31 23.98 -19.97
N TRP A 352 9.24 24.73 -19.34
CA TRP A 352 10.52 25.14 -19.89
C TRP A 352 11.62 25.19 -18.82
N GLU A 353 12.87 25.19 -19.25
CA GLU A 353 14.03 25.33 -18.35
C GLU A 353 14.06 26.71 -17.68
N GLN A 354 14.22 26.76 -16.37
CA GLN A 354 14.17 27.99 -15.57
C GLN A 354 15.53 28.57 -15.15
N GLY A 355 16.63 28.10 -15.69
CA GLY A 355 17.97 28.56 -15.30
C GLY A 355 18.39 28.12 -13.88
N LYS A 356 17.68 27.13 -13.30
CA LYS A 356 18.01 26.44 -12.03
C LYS A 356 18.73 25.13 -12.31
N GLU A 357 19.29 24.51 -11.27
CA GLU A 357 19.82 23.15 -11.39
C GLU A 357 18.70 22.18 -11.74
N GLN A 358 18.75 21.61 -12.93
CA GLN A 358 17.73 20.71 -13.42
C GLN A 358 17.88 19.35 -12.74
N TRP A 359 16.76 18.79 -12.26
CA TRP A 359 16.69 17.39 -11.88
C TRP A 359 16.44 16.51 -13.10
N GLY A 360 15.45 16.86 -13.92
CA GLY A 360 15.09 16.09 -15.09
C GLY A 360 13.79 16.58 -15.75
N LYS A 361 13.35 15.78 -16.73
CA LYS A 361 12.09 16.00 -17.46
C LYS A 361 11.19 14.79 -17.29
N LEU A 362 9.91 15.02 -16.99
CA LEU A 362 8.86 14.01 -16.93
C LEU A 362 7.61 14.56 -17.62
N GLY A 363 7.05 13.81 -18.57
CA GLY A 363 5.96 14.32 -19.42
C GLY A 363 6.33 15.63 -20.11
N SER A 364 5.45 16.61 -20.05
CA SER A 364 5.68 17.96 -20.58
C SER A 364 6.51 18.85 -19.64
N PHE A 365 6.75 18.44 -18.39
CA PHE A 365 7.37 19.27 -17.37
C PHE A 365 8.87 19.02 -17.22
N THR A 366 9.58 20.11 -16.93
CA THR A 366 10.95 20.09 -16.44
C THR A 366 10.95 20.42 -14.95
N PHE A 367 11.65 19.59 -14.18
CA PHE A 367 11.74 19.70 -12.72
C PHE A 367 13.13 20.18 -12.31
N ALA A 368 13.21 21.04 -11.31
CA ALA A 368 14.46 21.64 -10.87
C ALA A 368 14.56 21.71 -9.35
N LYS A 369 15.83 21.71 -8.90
CA LYS A 369 16.15 21.73 -7.48
C LYS A 369 16.03 23.12 -6.86
N ARG A 370 15.89 23.13 -5.54
CA ARG A 370 15.83 24.33 -4.73
C ARG A 370 17.15 25.12 -4.72
N ARG A 371 18.29 24.48 -4.66
CA ARG A 371 19.71 24.84 -4.65
C ARG A 371 20.47 24.04 -3.59
#